data_850d9e67df5ba827518424caac983a8f
#
_entry.id   850d9e67df5ba827518424caac983a8f
#
_cell.length_a   1.000
_cell.length_b   1.000
_cell.length_c   1.000
_cell.angle_alpha   90.00
_cell.angle_beta   90.00
_cell.angle_gamma   90.00
#
_symmetry.space_group_name_H-M   'P 1'
#
loop_
_entity.id
_entity.type
_entity.pdbx_description
1 polymer ?
#
loop_
_entity_poly.entity_id
_entity_poly.type
_entity_poly.pdbx_seq_one_letter_code
_entity_poly.pdbx_strand_id
1 'polypeptide(L)'
;TRGVVMVFDLFTSNFYLLLSIWIAIPIITFFYLFFVTAPYGRHASTNWGPSMDARWGWIVMESPSVFLIGGLCIFFRANLSSVSLIFVLIYIFHYFHRTLIWPFIAEMDGKKMPVFVAFLAFVFNIFNVLFQCTWILFIANYENSWLTSFPFILGILIFVSGFYINVRSDYMLINLRKAKGPGYHIPRGF
;
A
#
# COMPACT_ATOMS: atom_id res chain seq x y z
N THR A 1 -3.60 5.63 24.98
CA THR A 1 -2.13 5.41 25.09
C THR A 1 -1.80 3.98 25.45
N ARG A 2 -2.29 3.39 26.53
CA ARG A 2 -1.95 2.02 26.97
C ARG A 2 -2.30 0.95 25.92
N GLY A 3 -3.46 1.03 25.27
CA GLY A 3 -3.88 0.06 24.25
C GLY A 3 -2.97 0.02 23.04
N VAL A 4 -2.48 1.16 22.55
CA VAL A 4 -1.56 1.23 21.42
C VAL A 4 -0.23 0.56 21.77
N VAL A 5 0.32 0.86 22.95
CA VAL A 5 1.57 0.22 23.42
C VAL A 5 1.40 -1.29 23.50
N MET A 6 0.30 -1.78 24.10
CA MET A 6 0.03 -3.22 24.22
C MET A 6 -0.06 -3.93 22.86
N VAL A 7 -0.62 -3.29 21.82
CA VAL A 7 -0.65 -3.84 20.45
C VAL A 7 0.77 -3.98 19.92
N PHE A 8 1.63 -2.97 20.09
CA PHE A 8 3.01 -3.06 19.62
C PHE A 8 3.86 -4.05 20.43
N ASP A 9 3.63 -4.19 21.74
CA ASP A 9 4.26 -5.24 22.55
C ASP A 9 3.88 -6.64 22.05
N LEU A 10 2.61 -6.86 21.73
CA LEU A 10 2.13 -8.12 21.13
C LEU A 10 2.78 -8.38 19.75
N PHE A 11 2.82 -7.36 18.89
CA PHE A 11 3.43 -7.47 17.56
C PHE A 11 4.93 -7.73 17.64
N THR A 12 5.65 -7.03 18.52
CA THR A 12 7.09 -7.21 18.69
C THR A 12 7.43 -8.59 19.24
N SER A 13 6.69 -9.04 20.27
CA SER A 13 6.91 -10.36 20.90
C SER A 13 6.62 -11.54 19.97
N ASN A 14 5.71 -11.36 19.01
CA ASN A 14 5.28 -12.44 18.10
C ASN A 14 5.57 -12.11 16.62
N PHE A 15 6.49 -11.19 16.34
CA PHE A 15 6.68 -10.62 15.02
C PHE A 15 6.84 -11.66 13.91
N TYR A 16 7.75 -12.61 14.07
CA TYR A 16 8.02 -13.61 13.02
C TYR A 16 6.84 -14.58 12.81
N LEU A 17 6.13 -14.93 13.88
CA LEU A 17 4.92 -15.76 13.77
C LEU A 17 3.83 -15.02 13.01
N LEU A 18 3.52 -13.77 13.40
CA LEU A 18 2.52 -12.94 12.74
C LEU A 18 2.90 -12.65 11.29
N LEU A 19 4.16 -12.37 11.01
CA LEU A 19 4.68 -12.15 9.66
C LEU A 19 4.54 -13.42 8.80
N SER A 20 4.82 -14.61 9.36
CA SER A 20 4.65 -15.87 8.64
C SER A 20 3.19 -16.11 8.26
N ILE A 21 2.26 -15.86 9.18
CA ILE A 21 0.82 -15.92 8.91
C ILE A 21 0.43 -14.88 7.83
N TRP A 22 0.95 -13.66 7.95
CA TRP A 22 0.69 -12.59 6.99
C TRP A 22 1.17 -12.92 5.58
N ILE A 23 2.34 -13.53 5.43
CA ILE A 23 2.87 -13.99 4.15
C ILE A 23 2.06 -15.18 3.59
N ALA A 24 1.55 -16.05 4.44
CA ALA A 24 0.73 -17.19 3.98
C ALA A 24 -0.58 -16.73 3.32
N ILE A 25 -1.19 -15.62 3.78
CA ILE A 25 -2.45 -15.09 3.23
C ILE A 25 -2.36 -14.79 1.71
N PRO A 26 -1.41 -13.98 1.21
CA PRO A 26 -1.30 -13.71 -0.22
C PRO A 26 -0.92 -14.97 -1.03
N ILE A 27 -0.15 -15.90 -0.46
CA ILE A 27 0.18 -17.17 -1.12
C ILE A 27 -1.10 -17.99 -1.33
N ILE A 28 -1.91 -18.15 -0.28
CA ILE A 28 -3.20 -18.85 -0.35
C ILE A 28 -4.13 -18.12 -1.33
N THR A 29 -4.21 -16.80 -1.23
CA THR A 29 -5.03 -15.99 -2.14
C THR A 29 -4.60 -16.13 -3.59
N PHE A 30 -3.30 -16.19 -3.85
CA PHE A 30 -2.76 -16.40 -5.19
C PHE A 30 -3.27 -17.71 -5.80
N PHE A 31 -3.19 -18.82 -5.08
CA PHE A 31 -3.70 -20.12 -5.56
C PHE A 31 -5.24 -20.11 -5.67
N TYR A 32 -5.94 -19.48 -4.73
CA TYR A 32 -7.39 -19.36 -4.77
C TYR A 32 -7.89 -18.63 -6.04
N LEU A 33 -7.16 -17.60 -6.48
CA LEU A 33 -7.51 -16.81 -7.66
C LEU A 33 -7.35 -17.57 -9.00
N PHE A 34 -6.74 -18.76 -9.02
CA PHE A 34 -6.81 -19.63 -10.21
C PHE A 34 -8.22 -20.21 -10.41
N PHE A 35 -9.00 -20.32 -9.34
CA PHE A 35 -10.33 -20.92 -9.36
C PHE A 35 -11.46 -19.89 -9.29
N VAL A 36 -11.18 -18.71 -8.75
CA VAL A 36 -12.18 -17.66 -8.52
C VAL A 36 -11.69 -16.34 -9.10
N THR A 37 -12.52 -15.74 -9.96
CA THR A 37 -12.24 -14.42 -10.52
C THR A 37 -12.55 -13.33 -9.49
N ALA A 38 -11.55 -12.54 -9.13
CA ALA A 38 -11.76 -11.39 -8.25
C ALA A 38 -12.70 -10.36 -8.90
N PRO A 39 -13.72 -9.83 -8.19
CA PRO A 39 -14.72 -8.89 -8.71
C PRO A 39 -14.18 -7.47 -8.79
N TYR A 40 -13.05 -7.32 -9.46
CA TYR A 40 -12.30 -6.07 -9.53
C TYR A 40 -12.00 -5.68 -10.98
N GLY A 41 -11.89 -4.39 -11.25
CA GLY A 41 -11.59 -3.85 -12.57
C GLY A 41 -12.63 -4.26 -13.62
N ARG A 42 -12.21 -4.91 -14.72
CA ARG A 42 -13.11 -5.39 -15.80
C ARG A 42 -14.07 -6.51 -15.35
N HIS A 43 -13.79 -7.15 -14.24
CA HIS A 43 -14.60 -8.22 -13.67
C HIS A 43 -15.47 -7.72 -12.49
N ALA A 44 -15.61 -6.39 -12.35
CA ALA A 44 -16.47 -5.83 -11.32
C ALA A 44 -17.88 -6.41 -11.42
N SER A 45 -18.41 -6.89 -10.28
CA SER A 45 -19.71 -7.54 -10.18
C SER A 45 -20.53 -6.89 -9.08
N THR A 46 -21.83 -6.76 -9.31
CA THR A 46 -22.80 -6.28 -8.31
C THR A 46 -23.09 -7.28 -7.19
N ASN A 47 -22.62 -8.52 -7.34
CA ASN A 47 -22.86 -9.60 -6.37
C ASN A 47 -22.05 -9.47 -5.07
N TRP A 48 -21.18 -8.45 -4.95
CA TRP A 48 -20.32 -8.23 -3.79
C TRP A 48 -20.84 -7.14 -2.83
N GLY A 49 -22.16 -6.98 -2.79
CA GLY A 49 -22.84 -6.06 -1.90
C GLY A 49 -22.87 -4.62 -2.39
N PRO A 50 -23.11 -3.66 -1.48
CA PRO A 50 -23.23 -2.25 -1.85
C PRO A 50 -21.94 -1.70 -2.47
N SER A 51 -22.08 -0.75 -3.38
CA SER A 51 -20.97 -0.08 -4.02
C SER A 51 -20.88 1.38 -3.57
N MET A 52 -19.68 1.92 -3.56
CA MET A 52 -19.37 3.32 -3.29
C MET A 52 -18.67 3.96 -4.50
N ASP A 53 -18.53 5.27 -4.47
CA ASP A 53 -17.74 5.98 -5.46
C ASP A 53 -16.28 5.48 -5.45
N ALA A 54 -15.72 5.17 -6.63
CA ALA A 54 -14.41 4.54 -6.72
C ALA A 54 -13.27 5.44 -6.21
N ARG A 55 -13.38 6.78 -6.38
CA ARG A 55 -12.37 7.73 -5.89
C ARG A 55 -12.30 7.70 -4.38
N TRP A 56 -13.45 7.84 -3.72
CA TRP A 56 -13.50 7.83 -2.25
C TRP A 56 -13.15 6.46 -1.68
N GLY A 57 -13.59 5.38 -2.34
CA GLY A 57 -13.20 4.03 -1.98
C GLY A 57 -11.68 3.85 -2.02
N TRP A 58 -11.03 4.37 -3.07
CA TRP A 58 -9.58 4.33 -3.20
C TRP A 58 -8.86 5.11 -2.08
N ILE A 59 -9.31 6.35 -1.82
CA ILE A 59 -8.73 7.19 -0.75
C ILE A 59 -8.87 6.50 0.61
N VAL A 60 -10.06 5.97 0.91
CA VAL A 60 -10.31 5.28 2.20
C VAL A 60 -9.41 4.05 2.33
N MET A 61 -9.34 3.18 1.32
CA MET A 61 -8.57 1.94 1.44
C MET A 61 -7.06 2.15 1.60
N GLU A 62 -6.51 3.22 1.00
CA GLU A 62 -5.08 3.53 1.06
C GLU A 62 -4.73 4.46 2.25
N SER A 63 -5.72 5.09 2.88
CA SER A 63 -5.51 6.09 3.94
C SER A 63 -4.67 5.62 5.14
N PRO A 64 -4.73 4.34 5.59
CA PRO A 64 -3.87 3.90 6.68
C PRO A 64 -2.38 4.02 6.36
N SER A 65 -2.01 3.78 5.11
CA SER A 65 -0.61 3.85 4.66
C SER A 65 0.00 5.26 4.72
N VAL A 66 -0.82 6.30 4.86
CA VAL A 66 -0.33 7.68 5.04
C VAL A 66 -0.59 8.17 6.46
N PHE A 67 -1.84 8.09 6.91
CA PHE A 67 -2.24 8.75 8.16
C PHE A 67 -1.91 7.90 9.39
N LEU A 68 -2.08 6.57 9.33
CA LEU A 68 -1.76 5.71 10.46
C LEU A 68 -0.25 5.63 10.68
N ILE A 69 0.56 5.44 9.61
CA ILE A 69 2.03 5.40 9.77
C ILE A 69 2.57 6.72 10.29
N GLY A 70 2.10 7.87 9.76
CA GLY A 70 2.48 9.19 10.24
C GLY A 70 2.13 9.41 11.72
N GLY A 71 0.89 9.05 12.11
CA GLY A 71 0.44 9.14 13.50
C GLY A 71 1.25 8.25 14.45
N LEU A 72 1.56 7.02 14.05
CA LEU A 72 2.38 6.10 14.85
C LEU A 72 3.82 6.57 14.98
N CYS A 73 4.43 7.10 13.92
CA CYS A 73 5.78 7.67 13.98
C CYS A 73 5.86 8.91 14.88
N ILE A 74 4.82 9.74 14.89
CA ILE A 74 4.74 10.87 15.84
C ILE A 74 4.58 10.36 17.26
N PHE A 75 3.72 9.36 17.48
CA PHE A 75 3.46 8.79 18.80
C PHE A 75 4.71 8.13 19.41
N PHE A 76 5.45 7.35 18.60
CA PHE A 76 6.67 6.63 18.99
C PHE A 76 7.95 7.36 18.56
N ARG A 77 7.92 8.68 18.44
CA ARG A 77 9.06 9.48 17.95
C ARG A 77 10.39 9.22 18.67
N ALA A 78 10.34 8.80 19.95
CA ALA A 78 11.54 8.47 20.71
C ALA A 78 12.26 7.22 20.18
N ASN A 79 11.58 6.35 19.46
CA ASN A 79 12.13 5.14 18.84
C ASN A 79 12.61 5.38 17.39
N LEU A 80 12.40 6.58 16.84
CA LEU A 80 12.66 6.87 15.44
C LEU A 80 14.11 7.39 15.26
N SER A 81 14.98 6.55 14.72
CA SER A 81 16.33 6.96 14.30
C SER A 81 16.28 7.80 13.00
N SER A 82 17.37 8.50 12.68
CA SER A 82 17.47 9.24 11.41
C SER A 82 17.33 8.33 10.18
N VAL A 83 17.88 7.12 10.24
CA VAL A 83 17.77 6.13 9.16
C VAL A 83 16.34 5.59 9.06
N SER A 84 15.72 5.27 10.19
CA SER A 84 14.32 4.85 10.25
C SER A 84 13.38 5.92 9.69
N LEU A 85 13.66 7.20 9.96
CA LEU A 85 12.89 8.31 9.40
C LEU A 85 12.98 8.35 7.87
N ILE A 86 14.14 8.09 7.28
CA ILE A 86 14.29 8.03 5.82
C ILE A 86 13.42 6.93 5.22
N PHE A 87 13.38 5.73 5.82
CA PHE A 87 12.50 4.65 5.35
C PHE A 87 11.03 5.04 5.43
N VAL A 88 10.61 5.66 6.53
CA VAL A 88 9.23 6.14 6.71
C VAL A 88 8.88 7.21 5.66
N LEU A 89 9.79 8.14 5.39
CA LEU A 89 9.56 9.19 4.38
C LEU A 89 9.46 8.61 2.96
N ILE A 90 10.28 7.62 2.60
CA ILE A 90 10.19 6.93 1.31
C ILE A 90 8.85 6.20 1.18
N TYR A 91 8.41 5.53 2.25
CA TYR A 91 7.11 4.87 2.29
C TYR A 91 5.95 5.86 2.16
N ILE A 92 5.96 6.93 2.95
CA ILE A 92 4.93 7.99 2.89
C ILE A 92 4.92 8.66 1.51
N PHE A 93 6.07 8.94 0.90
CA PHE A 93 6.16 9.52 -0.43
C PHE A 93 5.39 8.68 -1.47
N HIS A 94 5.60 7.37 -1.48
CA HIS A 94 4.87 6.47 -2.38
C HIS A 94 3.37 6.50 -2.12
N TYR A 95 2.97 6.30 -0.86
CA TYR A 95 1.54 6.21 -0.52
C TYR A 95 0.82 7.55 -0.57
N PHE A 96 1.53 8.67 -0.34
CA PHE A 96 0.97 10.01 -0.57
C PHE A 96 0.52 10.18 -2.02
N HIS A 97 1.36 9.79 -2.97
CA HIS A 97 0.99 9.79 -4.38
C HIS A 97 -0.22 8.88 -4.64
N ARG A 98 -0.22 7.65 -4.13
CA ARG A 98 -1.28 6.67 -4.34
C ARG A 98 -2.62 7.07 -3.71
N THR A 99 -2.58 7.68 -2.52
CA THR A 99 -3.78 8.01 -1.73
C THR A 99 -4.38 9.36 -2.10
N LEU A 100 -3.53 10.38 -2.30
CA LEU A 100 -3.98 11.77 -2.39
C LEU A 100 -3.78 12.40 -3.77
N ILE A 101 -2.95 11.84 -4.64
CA ILE A 101 -2.73 12.38 -5.99
C ILE A 101 -3.43 11.50 -7.02
N TRP A 102 -3.13 10.21 -7.03
CA TRP A 102 -3.62 9.26 -8.01
C TRP A 102 -5.15 9.25 -8.20
N PRO A 103 -6.01 9.25 -7.14
CA PRO A 103 -7.46 9.20 -7.31
C PRO A 103 -8.06 10.38 -8.07
N PHE A 104 -7.35 11.51 -8.11
CA PHE A 104 -7.80 12.71 -8.82
C PHE A 104 -7.33 12.76 -10.28
N ILE A 105 -6.25 12.06 -10.62
CA ILE A 105 -5.78 11.95 -12.00
C ILE A 105 -6.32 10.72 -12.75
N ALA A 106 -6.77 9.69 -12.05
CA ALA A 106 -7.13 8.38 -12.60
C ALA A 106 -8.48 8.32 -13.34
N GLU A 107 -9.17 9.48 -13.56
CA GLU A 107 -10.48 9.54 -14.22
C GLU A 107 -11.50 8.55 -13.62
N MET A 108 -11.71 8.66 -12.31
CA MET A 108 -12.61 7.77 -11.57
C MET A 108 -14.07 8.24 -11.53
N ASP A 109 -14.40 9.35 -12.18
CA ASP A 109 -15.74 9.94 -12.17
C ASP A 109 -16.79 8.96 -12.69
N GLY A 110 -17.87 8.81 -11.93
CA GLY A 110 -18.96 7.87 -12.24
C GLY A 110 -18.63 6.39 -12.05
N LYS A 111 -17.38 6.03 -11.74
CA LYS A 111 -17.01 4.63 -11.47
C LYS A 111 -17.36 4.23 -10.05
N LYS A 112 -17.75 2.99 -9.88
CA LYS A 112 -18.11 2.39 -8.60
C LYS A 112 -17.16 1.27 -8.26
N MET A 113 -16.95 1.04 -6.97
CA MET A 113 -16.26 -0.13 -6.44
C MET A 113 -17.06 -0.74 -5.28
N PRO A 114 -17.02 -2.07 -5.08
CA PRO A 114 -17.68 -2.69 -3.94
C PRO A 114 -17.08 -2.19 -2.62
N VAL A 115 -17.94 -1.84 -1.66
CA VAL A 115 -17.52 -1.42 -0.31
C VAL A 115 -16.69 -2.50 0.36
N PHE A 116 -17.05 -3.77 0.14
CA PHE A 116 -16.31 -4.90 0.71
C PHE A 116 -14.85 -4.97 0.23
N VAL A 117 -14.59 -4.66 -1.06
CA VAL A 117 -13.23 -4.61 -1.61
C VAL A 117 -12.43 -3.47 -0.95
N ALA A 118 -13.03 -2.29 -0.82
CA ALA A 118 -12.39 -1.17 -0.13
C ALA A 118 -12.09 -1.49 1.35
N PHE A 119 -13.02 -2.17 2.03
CA PHE A 119 -12.84 -2.61 3.43
C PHE A 119 -11.69 -3.63 3.57
N LEU A 120 -11.63 -4.66 2.72
CA LEU A 120 -10.54 -5.64 2.76
C LEU A 120 -9.17 -4.97 2.53
N ALA A 121 -9.09 -4.06 1.57
CA ALA A 121 -7.85 -3.34 1.29
C ALA A 121 -7.48 -2.38 2.44
N PHE A 122 -8.45 -1.73 3.08
CA PHE A 122 -8.25 -0.90 4.26
C PHE A 122 -7.65 -1.70 5.43
N VAL A 123 -8.25 -2.87 5.72
CA VAL A 123 -7.74 -3.78 6.76
C VAL A 123 -6.34 -4.28 6.42
N PHE A 124 -6.10 -4.65 5.14
CA PHE A 124 -4.77 -5.03 4.67
C PHE A 124 -3.75 -3.93 4.93
N ASN A 125 -4.06 -2.68 4.60
CA ASN A 125 -3.16 -1.54 4.80
C ASN A 125 -2.90 -1.25 6.29
N ILE A 126 -3.86 -1.46 7.18
CA ILE A 126 -3.63 -1.38 8.64
C ILE A 126 -2.56 -2.38 9.06
N PHE A 127 -2.71 -3.65 8.71
CA PHE A 127 -1.73 -4.68 9.08
C PHE A 127 -0.38 -4.42 8.43
N ASN A 128 -0.35 -3.99 7.17
CA ASN A 128 0.89 -3.61 6.49
C ASN A 128 1.63 -2.51 7.28
N VAL A 129 0.92 -1.45 7.68
CA VAL A 129 1.51 -0.37 8.50
C VAL A 129 1.99 -0.89 9.86
N LEU A 130 1.23 -1.76 10.53
CA LEU A 130 1.64 -2.33 11.81
C LEU A 130 2.95 -3.13 11.67
N PHE A 131 3.10 -3.96 10.63
CA PHE A 131 4.35 -4.68 10.36
C PHE A 131 5.51 -3.74 10.07
N GLN A 132 5.31 -2.73 9.21
CA GLN A 132 6.35 -1.75 8.89
C GLN A 132 6.79 -0.96 10.12
N CYS A 133 5.83 -0.44 10.90
CA CYS A 133 6.13 0.31 12.11
C CYS A 133 6.80 -0.56 13.18
N THR A 134 6.34 -1.80 13.39
CA THR A 134 6.96 -2.70 14.37
C THR A 134 8.41 -2.97 13.99
N TRP A 135 8.67 -3.26 12.71
CA TRP A 135 10.04 -3.48 12.27
C TRP A 135 10.90 -2.22 12.43
N ILE A 136 10.47 -1.10 11.87
CA ILE A 136 11.27 0.13 11.77
C ILE A 136 11.52 0.78 13.15
N LEU A 137 10.54 0.71 14.07
CA LEU A 137 10.58 1.42 15.33
C LEU A 137 11.06 0.58 16.53
N PHE A 138 10.91 -0.76 16.46
CA PHE A 138 11.12 -1.60 17.64
C PHE A 138 12.10 -2.76 17.43
N ILE A 139 12.26 -3.26 16.19
CA ILE A 139 13.10 -4.45 15.92
C ILE A 139 14.40 -4.06 15.24
N ALA A 140 14.32 -3.26 14.17
CA ALA A 140 15.50 -2.91 13.41
C ALA A 140 16.36 -1.87 14.13
N ASN A 141 17.67 -2.08 14.10
CA ASN A 141 18.67 -1.13 14.56
C ASN A 141 19.57 -0.77 13.38
N TYR A 142 19.28 0.38 12.75
CA TYR A 142 20.05 0.86 11.61
C TYR A 142 21.03 1.95 12.05
N GLU A 143 22.34 1.70 11.89
CA GLU A 143 23.37 2.72 12.01
C GLU A 143 23.38 3.65 10.79
N ASN A 144 23.96 4.84 10.92
CA ASN A 144 24.05 5.80 9.80
C ASN A 144 24.86 5.25 8.60
N SER A 145 25.81 4.34 8.86
CA SER A 145 26.57 3.59 7.84
C SER A 145 25.68 2.78 6.89
N TRP A 146 24.45 2.43 7.32
CA TRP A 146 23.48 1.74 6.48
C TRP A 146 23.12 2.51 5.22
N LEU A 147 23.05 3.85 5.29
CA LEU A 147 22.68 4.71 4.15
C LEU A 147 23.69 4.66 2.98
N THR A 148 24.93 4.24 3.24
CA THR A 148 25.96 4.04 2.21
C THR A 148 26.17 2.57 1.85
N SER A 149 25.40 1.67 2.44
CA SER A 149 25.51 0.23 2.21
C SER A 149 24.97 -0.15 0.81
N PHE A 150 25.56 -1.19 0.23
CA PHE A 150 25.10 -1.72 -1.06
C PHE A 150 23.61 -2.10 -1.05
N PRO A 151 23.05 -2.79 -0.03
CA PRO A 151 21.62 -3.11 0.02
C PRO A 151 20.72 -1.87 0.00
N PHE A 152 21.11 -0.78 0.71
CA PHE A 152 20.33 0.45 0.72
C PHE A 152 20.34 1.13 -0.64
N ILE A 153 21.51 1.29 -1.26
CA ILE A 153 21.66 1.93 -2.57
C ILE A 153 20.89 1.13 -3.63
N LEU A 154 21.05 -0.19 -3.65
CA LEU A 154 20.30 -1.05 -4.57
C LEU A 154 18.78 -0.95 -4.33
N GLY A 155 18.35 -0.93 -3.06
CA GLY A 155 16.95 -0.75 -2.69
C GLY A 155 16.36 0.57 -3.19
N ILE A 156 17.09 1.67 -3.05
CA ILE A 156 16.67 2.99 -3.59
C ILE A 156 16.57 2.95 -5.12
N LEU A 157 17.52 2.35 -5.81
CA LEU A 157 17.48 2.24 -7.28
C LEU A 157 16.26 1.43 -7.74
N ILE A 158 15.97 0.31 -7.08
CA ILE A 158 14.79 -0.52 -7.36
C ILE A 158 13.50 0.27 -7.06
N PHE A 159 13.45 0.96 -5.91
CA PHE A 159 12.29 1.76 -5.54
C PHE A 159 12.00 2.86 -6.56
N VAL A 160 12.99 3.66 -6.92
CA VAL A 160 12.84 4.77 -7.88
C VAL A 160 12.42 4.24 -9.26
N SER A 161 13.05 3.17 -9.72
CA SER A 161 12.71 2.52 -10.98
C SER A 161 11.27 1.98 -10.96
N GLY A 162 10.88 1.29 -9.89
CA GLY A 162 9.53 0.76 -9.71
C GLY A 162 8.48 1.87 -9.61
N PHE A 163 8.76 2.95 -8.88
CA PHE A 163 7.88 4.11 -8.79
C PHE A 163 7.70 4.77 -10.16
N TYR A 164 8.78 5.00 -10.89
CA TYR A 164 8.74 5.55 -12.24
C TYR A 164 7.89 4.69 -13.20
N ILE A 165 8.14 3.37 -13.22
CA ILE A 165 7.38 2.43 -14.05
C ILE A 165 5.89 2.47 -13.68
N ASN A 166 5.56 2.47 -12.39
CA ASN A 166 4.18 2.53 -11.90
C ASN A 166 3.48 3.80 -12.39
N VAL A 167 4.04 4.97 -12.13
CA VAL A 167 3.47 6.27 -12.52
C VAL A 167 3.34 6.37 -14.04
N ARG A 168 4.36 5.98 -14.79
CA ARG A 168 4.35 5.99 -16.26
C ARG A 168 3.25 5.08 -16.82
N SER A 169 3.14 3.85 -16.30
CA SER A 169 2.10 2.90 -16.72
C SER A 169 0.69 3.43 -16.47
N ASP A 170 0.49 4.07 -15.32
CA ASP A 170 -0.78 4.70 -14.96
C ASP A 170 -1.14 5.82 -15.94
N TYR A 171 -0.21 6.70 -16.28
CA TYR A 171 -0.43 7.75 -17.29
C TYR A 171 -0.68 7.19 -18.69
N MET A 172 0.02 6.10 -19.07
CA MET A 172 -0.23 5.43 -20.35
C MET A 172 -1.67 4.91 -20.43
N LEU A 173 -2.18 4.30 -19.35
CA LEU A 173 -3.56 3.82 -19.28
C LEU A 173 -4.58 4.96 -19.36
N ILE A 174 -4.32 6.08 -18.69
CA ILE A 174 -5.18 7.28 -18.78
C ILE A 174 -5.23 7.81 -20.22
N ASN A 175 -4.06 8.04 -20.81
CA ASN A 175 -3.96 8.55 -22.17
C ASN A 175 -4.60 7.60 -23.21
N LEU A 176 -4.44 6.28 -23.01
CA LEU A 176 -5.05 5.28 -23.88
C LEU A 176 -6.59 5.32 -23.80
N ARG A 177 -7.15 5.52 -22.62
CA ARG A 177 -8.60 5.69 -22.43
C ARG A 177 -9.10 6.99 -23.07
N LYS A 178 -8.37 8.10 -22.94
CA LYS A 178 -8.70 9.37 -23.60
C LYS A 178 -8.71 9.22 -25.12
N ALA A 179 -7.75 8.51 -25.69
CA ALA A 179 -7.61 8.35 -27.13
C ALA A 179 -8.62 7.37 -27.74
N LYS A 180 -8.97 6.29 -27.03
CA LYS A 180 -9.80 5.20 -27.56
C LYS A 180 -11.22 5.14 -27.01
N GLY A 181 -11.56 6.02 -26.06
CA GLY A 181 -12.88 6.04 -25.42
C GLY A 181 -13.06 4.95 -24.35
N PRO A 182 -14.31 4.77 -23.87
CA PRO A 182 -14.63 3.77 -22.86
C PRO A 182 -14.41 2.35 -23.37
N GLY A 183 -13.86 1.49 -22.53
CA GLY A 183 -13.59 0.09 -22.85
C GLY A 183 -12.29 -0.44 -22.22
N TYR A 184 -12.02 -1.72 -22.46
CA TYR A 184 -10.80 -2.35 -22.03
C TYR A 184 -9.73 -2.25 -23.15
N HIS A 185 -8.67 -1.52 -22.85
CA HIS A 185 -7.55 -1.31 -23.77
C HIS A 185 -6.26 -1.80 -23.12
N ILE A 186 -5.48 -2.58 -23.89
CA ILE A 186 -4.15 -3.03 -23.44
C ILE A 186 -3.11 -2.05 -24.03
N PRO A 187 -2.29 -1.41 -23.18
CA PRO A 187 -1.17 -0.62 -23.68
C PRO A 187 -0.15 -1.52 -24.37
N ARG A 188 0.41 -1.05 -25.48
CA ARG A 188 1.46 -1.76 -26.23
C ARG A 188 2.74 -0.96 -26.12
N GLY A 189 3.70 -1.53 -25.42
CA GLY A 189 5.07 -1.01 -25.29
C GLY A 189 5.22 0.07 -24.19
N PHE A 190 6.46 0.22 -23.76
CA PHE A 190 6.94 1.34 -22.96
C PHE A 190 7.55 2.40 -23.85
#